data_6c388583d8a34c7a2771e7bd7d8372fe
#
_entry.id   6c388583d8a34c7a2771e7bd7d8372fe
#
_cell.length_a   1.000
_cell.length_b   1.000
_cell.length_c   1.000
_cell.angle_alpha   90.00
_cell.angle_beta   90.00
_cell.angle_gamma   90.00
#
_symmetry.space_group_name_H-M   'P 1'
#
loop_
_entity.id
_entity.type
_entity.pdbx_description
1 polymer ?
#
loop_
_entity_poly.entity_id
_entity_poly.type
_entity_poly.pdbx_seq_one_letter_code
_entity_poly.pdbx_strand_id
1 'polypeptide(L)'
;MNRILTGRGVLLWLTGFFGLIFATNAIFITEAVKTFRGEDEQRPYLQGVVYNRTLEHRAEQARLGWQASIAARRMPSGAVTILVELQQRDGQPQTRADMIGELRHPADENRDRVLRFSQISAGVYQAELTGVAPGNWDVLVSNKTGAPFQASRRLWLR
;
A
#
# COMPACT_ATOMS: atom_id res chain seq x y z
N MET A 1 -23.50 0.49 62.29
CA MET A 1 -22.64 -0.71 62.20
C MET A 1 -21.35 -0.31 61.48
N ASN A 2 -20.28 0.00 62.22
CA ASN A 2 -18.98 0.28 61.60
C ASN A 2 -18.34 -1.04 61.15
N ARG A 3 -18.33 -1.28 59.85
CA ARG A 3 -17.53 -2.38 59.29
C ARG A 3 -16.06 -1.96 59.36
N ILE A 4 -15.33 -2.55 60.32
CA ILE A 4 -13.88 -2.37 60.42
C ILE A 4 -13.27 -3.02 59.18
N LEU A 5 -12.65 -2.21 58.33
CA LEU A 5 -11.92 -2.69 57.17
C LEU A 5 -10.73 -3.51 57.67
N THR A 6 -10.78 -4.81 57.48
CA THR A 6 -9.66 -5.72 57.76
C THR A 6 -8.64 -5.67 56.62
N GLY A 7 -7.34 -5.81 56.96
CA GLY A 7 -6.27 -5.81 55.92
C GLY A 7 -6.52 -6.81 54.80
N ARG A 8 -7.14 -7.97 55.10
CA ARG A 8 -7.57 -8.96 54.11
C ARG A 8 -8.68 -8.42 53.19
N GLY A 9 -9.63 -7.64 53.72
CA GLY A 9 -10.67 -7.02 52.93
C GLY A 9 -10.11 -5.98 51.95
N VAL A 10 -9.17 -5.16 52.41
CA VAL A 10 -8.47 -4.19 51.53
C VAL A 10 -7.69 -4.90 50.43
N LEU A 11 -6.95 -5.97 50.76
CA LEU A 11 -6.21 -6.77 49.76
C LEU A 11 -7.14 -7.37 48.70
N LEU A 12 -8.27 -7.94 49.11
CA LEU A 12 -9.25 -8.50 48.16
C LEU A 12 -9.82 -7.43 47.22
N TRP A 13 -10.14 -6.26 47.74
CA TRP A 13 -10.61 -5.12 46.97
C TRP A 13 -9.57 -4.64 45.95
N LEU A 14 -8.31 -4.48 46.38
CA LEU A 14 -7.20 -4.11 45.49
C LEU A 14 -6.97 -5.17 44.41
N THR A 15 -6.93 -6.45 44.79
CA THR A 15 -6.73 -7.53 43.83
C THR A 15 -7.88 -7.59 42.81
N GLY A 16 -9.12 -7.42 43.25
CA GLY A 16 -10.27 -7.38 42.36
C GLY A 16 -10.23 -6.19 41.40
N PHE A 17 -9.88 -5.00 41.93
CA PHE A 17 -9.75 -3.79 41.12
C PHE A 17 -8.67 -3.89 40.07
N PHE A 18 -7.46 -4.29 40.45
CA PHE A 18 -6.37 -4.46 39.47
C PHE A 18 -6.62 -5.63 38.52
N GLY A 19 -7.24 -6.71 39.01
CA GLY A 19 -7.64 -7.85 38.17
C GLY A 19 -8.59 -7.41 37.04
N LEU A 20 -9.58 -6.58 37.37
CA LEU A 20 -10.51 -6.02 36.39
C LEU A 20 -9.78 -5.14 35.36
N ILE A 21 -8.87 -4.26 35.83
CA ILE A 21 -8.06 -3.40 34.95
C ILE A 21 -7.21 -4.25 33.99
N PHE A 22 -6.51 -5.25 34.51
CA PHE A 22 -5.70 -6.14 33.66
C PHE A 22 -6.54 -6.92 32.65
N ALA A 23 -7.70 -7.44 33.04
CA ALA A 23 -8.58 -8.13 32.12
C ALA A 23 -9.08 -7.22 30.99
N THR A 24 -9.49 -6.00 31.34
CA THR A 24 -9.94 -5.01 30.35
C THR A 24 -8.81 -4.63 29.40
N ASN A 25 -7.60 -4.36 29.91
CA ASN A 25 -6.45 -4.04 29.08
C ASN A 25 -6.05 -5.20 28.16
N ALA A 26 -6.13 -6.46 28.65
CA ALA A 26 -5.84 -7.63 27.81
C ALA A 26 -6.82 -7.76 26.63
N ILE A 27 -8.10 -7.45 26.85
CA ILE A 27 -9.10 -7.40 25.76
C ILE A 27 -8.71 -6.31 24.75
N PHE A 28 -8.40 -5.08 25.20
CA PHE A 28 -8.01 -4.00 24.30
C PHE A 28 -6.76 -4.31 23.51
N ILE A 29 -5.74 -4.88 24.15
CA ILE A 29 -4.50 -5.30 23.45
C ILE A 29 -4.83 -6.36 22.38
N THR A 30 -5.66 -7.35 22.73
CA THR A 30 -6.04 -8.40 21.79
C THR A 30 -6.78 -7.83 20.58
N GLU A 31 -7.74 -6.93 20.80
CA GLU A 31 -8.46 -6.28 19.69
C GLU A 31 -7.56 -5.34 18.90
N ALA A 32 -6.68 -4.60 19.56
CA ALA A 32 -5.70 -3.75 18.87
C ALA A 32 -4.79 -4.56 17.93
N VAL A 33 -4.25 -5.70 18.40
CA VAL A 33 -3.40 -6.56 17.58
C VAL A 33 -4.18 -7.20 16.44
N LYS A 34 -5.42 -7.65 16.66
CA LYS A 34 -6.27 -8.23 15.60
C LYS A 34 -6.66 -7.22 14.52
N THR A 35 -6.88 -5.96 14.93
CA THR A 35 -7.29 -4.88 14.02
C THR A 35 -6.12 -4.12 13.43
N PHE A 36 -4.89 -4.40 13.89
CA PHE A 36 -3.69 -3.80 13.35
C PHE A 36 -3.46 -4.25 11.91
N ARG A 37 -3.62 -3.32 10.97
CA ARG A 37 -3.55 -3.57 9.53
C ARG A 37 -2.16 -3.43 8.92
N GLY A 38 -1.12 -3.40 9.77
CA GLY A 38 0.26 -3.16 9.32
C GLY A 38 0.62 -1.66 9.29
N GLU A 39 1.89 -1.38 9.35
CA GLU A 39 2.41 -0.03 9.10
C GLU A 39 2.63 0.11 7.60
N ASP A 40 2.08 1.16 6.99
CA ASP A 40 2.31 1.51 5.58
C ASP A 40 3.79 1.85 5.32
N GLU A 41 4.55 2.12 6.38
CA GLU A 41 5.97 2.45 6.34
C GLU A 41 6.80 1.68 7.38
N GLN A 42 7.34 0.54 6.96
CA GLN A 42 8.08 -0.35 7.86
C GLN A 42 9.42 0.17 8.38
N ARG A 43 9.97 1.29 7.92
CA ARG A 43 11.30 1.80 8.37
C ARG A 43 11.47 3.31 8.13
N PRO A 44 10.96 4.20 8.97
CA PRO A 44 11.15 5.65 8.80
C PRO A 44 12.62 6.09 8.84
N TYR A 45 13.50 5.38 9.55
CA TYR A 45 14.93 5.70 9.61
C TYR A 45 15.67 5.41 8.30
N LEU A 46 15.28 4.38 7.56
CA LEU A 46 15.85 4.09 6.24
C LEU A 46 15.40 5.08 5.17
N GLN A 47 14.28 5.77 5.36
CA GLN A 47 13.80 6.80 4.45
C GLN A 47 14.77 7.98 4.35
N GLY A 48 15.43 8.38 5.45
CA GLY A 48 16.45 9.44 5.41
C GLY A 48 17.63 9.08 4.51
N VAL A 49 18.07 7.84 4.51
CA VAL A 49 19.16 7.35 3.66
C VAL A 49 18.69 7.15 2.21
N VAL A 50 17.45 6.73 2.03
CA VAL A 50 16.84 6.50 0.72
C VAL A 50 16.38 7.81 0.08
N TYR A 51 16.13 8.86 0.88
CA TYR A 51 15.63 10.15 0.38
C TYR A 51 16.53 10.76 -0.70
N ASN A 52 17.84 10.77 -0.50
CA ASN A 52 18.79 11.29 -1.49
C ASN A 52 18.76 10.47 -2.79
N ARG A 53 18.69 9.14 -2.69
CA ARG A 53 18.53 8.27 -3.86
C ARG A 53 17.21 8.54 -4.57
N THR A 54 16.14 8.78 -3.83
CA THR A 54 14.83 9.12 -4.39
C THR A 54 14.88 10.46 -5.15
N LEU A 55 15.60 11.45 -4.64
CA LEU A 55 15.82 12.73 -5.34
C LEU A 55 16.64 12.55 -6.62
N GLU A 56 17.71 11.75 -6.57
CA GLU A 56 18.51 11.42 -7.75
C GLU A 56 17.68 10.73 -8.82
N HIS A 57 16.92 9.69 -8.44
CA HIS A 57 16.01 9.00 -9.35
C HIS A 57 14.92 9.91 -9.94
N ARG A 58 14.37 10.83 -9.14
CA ARG A 58 13.43 11.84 -9.65
C ARG A 58 14.07 12.81 -10.62
N ALA A 59 15.31 13.24 -10.35
CA ALA A 59 16.05 14.11 -11.26
C ALA A 59 16.38 13.40 -12.58
N GLU A 60 16.78 12.15 -12.54
CA GLU A 60 17.01 11.31 -13.72
C GLU A 60 15.71 11.07 -14.50
N GLN A 61 14.61 10.76 -13.82
CA GLN A 61 13.29 10.62 -14.44
C GLN A 61 12.85 11.91 -15.12
N ALA A 62 13.08 13.07 -14.50
CA ALA A 62 12.79 14.36 -15.10
C ALA A 62 13.65 14.64 -16.35
N ARG A 63 14.91 14.18 -16.37
CA ARG A 63 15.78 14.27 -17.56
C ARG A 63 15.29 13.39 -18.70
N LEU A 64 14.83 12.19 -18.41
CA LEU A 64 14.24 11.28 -19.40
C LEU A 64 12.99 11.87 -20.04
N GLY A 65 12.20 12.60 -19.25
CA GLY A 65 10.96 13.22 -19.69
C GLY A 65 9.90 12.24 -20.13
N TRP A 66 9.97 10.98 -19.64
CA TRP A 66 8.95 9.99 -19.93
C TRP A 66 7.62 10.37 -19.29
N GLN A 67 6.56 10.18 -20.05
CA GLN A 67 5.18 10.43 -19.61
C GLN A 67 4.41 9.13 -19.59
N ALA A 68 3.68 8.87 -18.51
CA ALA A 68 2.80 7.71 -18.41
C ALA A 68 1.34 8.14 -18.25
N SER A 69 0.48 7.50 -19.01
CA SER A 69 -0.96 7.53 -18.80
C SER A 69 -1.40 6.17 -18.27
N ILE A 70 -2.06 6.14 -17.11
CA ILE A 70 -2.53 4.92 -16.47
C ILE A 70 -4.05 4.91 -16.51
N ALA A 71 -4.64 3.85 -17.01
CA ALA A 71 -6.08 3.63 -17.03
C ALA A 71 -6.40 2.23 -16.51
N ALA A 72 -7.57 2.07 -15.90
CA ALA A 72 -8.08 0.77 -15.53
C ALA A 72 -9.51 0.58 -15.99
N ARG A 73 -9.85 -0.64 -16.37
CA ARG A 73 -11.18 -1.02 -16.78
C ARG A 73 -11.56 -2.36 -16.17
N ARG A 74 -12.78 -2.43 -15.61
CA ARG A 74 -13.34 -3.73 -15.22
C ARG A 74 -14.02 -4.37 -16.42
N MET A 75 -13.69 -5.60 -16.66
CA MET A 75 -14.27 -6.41 -17.72
C MET A 75 -15.59 -7.06 -17.24
N PRO A 76 -16.50 -7.45 -18.15
CA PRO A 76 -17.71 -8.17 -17.78
C PRO A 76 -17.45 -9.48 -17.00
N SER A 77 -16.27 -10.09 -17.19
CA SER A 77 -15.80 -11.26 -16.43
C SER A 77 -15.48 -10.97 -14.96
N GLY A 78 -15.50 -9.69 -14.54
CA GLY A 78 -15.05 -9.25 -13.22
C GLY A 78 -13.54 -9.03 -13.11
N ALA A 79 -12.77 -9.37 -14.13
CA ALA A 79 -11.34 -9.06 -14.19
C ALA A 79 -11.12 -7.55 -14.35
N VAL A 80 -10.03 -7.05 -13.78
CA VAL A 80 -9.59 -5.66 -13.93
C VAL A 80 -8.37 -5.64 -14.83
N THR A 81 -8.48 -4.91 -15.93
CA THR A 81 -7.39 -4.65 -16.86
C THR A 81 -6.80 -3.28 -16.56
N ILE A 82 -5.50 -3.21 -16.32
CA ILE A 82 -4.75 -1.97 -16.16
C ILE A 82 -3.91 -1.75 -17.39
N LEU A 83 -4.06 -0.58 -18.01
CA LEU A 83 -3.32 -0.16 -19.19
C LEU A 83 -2.38 0.99 -18.80
N VAL A 84 -1.15 0.91 -19.25
CA VAL A 84 -0.15 1.97 -19.10
C VAL A 84 0.38 2.33 -20.49
N GLU A 85 0.14 3.55 -20.91
CA GLU A 85 0.77 4.11 -22.10
C GLU A 85 2.01 4.90 -21.66
N LEU A 86 3.15 4.53 -22.21
CA LEU A 86 4.43 5.16 -21.90
C LEU A 86 5.01 5.82 -23.14
N GLN A 87 5.28 7.11 -23.03
CA GLN A 87 5.83 7.95 -24.11
C GLN A 87 7.13 8.58 -23.65
N GLN A 88 8.03 8.79 -24.60
CA GLN A 88 9.23 9.60 -24.41
C GLN A 88 8.89 11.10 -24.47
N ARG A 89 9.89 11.95 -24.17
CA ARG A 89 9.72 13.41 -24.19
C ARG A 89 9.23 13.97 -25.54
N ASP A 90 9.61 13.34 -26.62
CA ASP A 90 9.23 13.69 -28.01
C ASP A 90 7.89 13.12 -28.45
N GLY A 91 7.16 12.48 -27.52
CA GLY A 91 5.87 11.83 -27.80
C GLY A 91 5.99 10.45 -28.46
N GLN A 92 7.20 9.97 -28.73
CA GLN A 92 7.37 8.63 -29.30
C GLN A 92 7.07 7.56 -28.24
N PRO A 93 6.45 6.42 -28.65
CA PRO A 93 6.16 5.34 -27.72
C PRO A 93 7.44 4.72 -27.17
N GLN A 94 7.49 4.51 -25.84
CA GLN A 94 8.60 3.80 -25.19
C GLN A 94 8.34 2.30 -25.21
N THR A 95 9.09 1.57 -26.02
CA THR A 95 8.85 0.15 -26.32
C THR A 95 9.73 -0.84 -25.55
N ARG A 96 10.74 -0.35 -24.82
CA ARG A 96 11.72 -1.20 -24.11
C ARG A 96 11.72 -0.90 -22.62
N ALA A 97 10.56 -1.02 -21.97
CA ALA A 97 10.45 -0.91 -20.54
C ALA A 97 10.10 -2.29 -19.94
N ASP A 98 10.85 -2.70 -18.92
CA ASP A 98 10.53 -3.87 -18.10
C ASP A 98 9.58 -3.42 -16.98
N MET A 99 8.30 -3.30 -17.32
CA MET A 99 7.29 -2.71 -16.47
C MET A 99 6.85 -3.68 -15.38
N ILE A 100 6.96 -3.24 -14.14
CA ILE A 100 6.33 -3.87 -12.97
C ILE A 100 5.45 -2.85 -12.27
N GLY A 101 4.56 -3.32 -11.43
CA GLY A 101 3.75 -2.41 -10.63
C GLY A 101 3.06 -3.10 -9.47
N GLU A 102 2.31 -2.30 -8.77
CA GLU A 102 1.54 -2.70 -7.62
C GLU A 102 0.19 -1.98 -7.62
N LEU A 103 -0.86 -2.73 -7.33
CA LEU A 103 -2.18 -2.19 -7.06
C LEU A 103 -2.36 -2.17 -5.55
N ARG A 104 -2.32 -0.98 -4.93
CA ARG A 104 -2.36 -0.79 -3.49
C ARG A 104 -3.75 -0.35 -3.03
N HIS A 105 -4.20 -0.97 -1.94
CA HIS A 105 -5.43 -0.54 -1.29
C HIS A 105 -5.10 0.54 -0.25
N PRO A 106 -5.74 1.73 -0.27
CA PRO A 106 -5.34 2.88 0.55
C PRO A 106 -5.49 2.69 2.06
N ALA A 107 -6.17 1.62 2.50
CA ALA A 107 -6.44 1.37 3.92
C ALA A 107 -6.10 -0.05 4.38
N ASP A 108 -5.57 -0.93 3.54
CA ASP A 108 -5.34 -2.33 3.90
C ASP A 108 -4.30 -2.99 2.98
N GLU A 109 -3.05 -3.04 3.43
CA GLU A 109 -1.92 -3.63 2.68
C GLU A 109 -2.12 -5.11 2.34
N ASN A 110 -2.90 -5.85 3.13
CA ASN A 110 -3.16 -7.27 2.85
C ASN A 110 -3.93 -7.47 1.54
N ARG A 111 -4.52 -6.40 1.01
CA ARG A 111 -5.25 -6.40 -0.27
C ARG A 111 -4.40 -5.99 -1.45
N ASP A 112 -3.16 -5.61 -1.23
CA ASP A 112 -2.23 -5.20 -2.27
C ASP A 112 -1.95 -6.36 -3.23
N ARG A 113 -1.78 -6.03 -4.51
CA ARG A 113 -1.57 -7.00 -5.58
C ARG A 113 -0.42 -6.57 -6.48
N VAL A 114 0.48 -7.48 -6.75
CA VAL A 114 1.58 -7.26 -7.70
C VAL A 114 1.03 -7.26 -9.12
N LEU A 115 1.44 -6.27 -9.91
CA LEU A 115 1.11 -6.12 -11.32
C LEU A 115 2.29 -6.58 -12.17
N ARG A 116 2.01 -7.51 -13.07
CA ARG A 116 2.96 -7.94 -14.08
C ARG A 116 2.45 -7.46 -15.44
N PHE A 117 3.22 -6.60 -16.06
CA PHE A 117 2.85 -6.02 -17.34
C PHE A 117 3.43 -6.82 -18.50
N SER A 118 2.64 -6.95 -19.57
CA SER A 118 3.08 -7.38 -20.89
C SER A 118 2.87 -6.25 -21.88
N GLN A 119 3.80 -6.06 -22.80
CA GLN A 119 3.63 -5.10 -23.86
C GLN A 119 2.67 -5.66 -24.92
N ILE A 120 1.58 -4.94 -25.18
CA ILE A 120 0.57 -5.35 -26.17
C ILE A 120 0.67 -4.58 -27.49
N SER A 121 1.25 -3.38 -27.46
CA SER A 121 1.59 -2.59 -28.64
C SER A 121 2.74 -1.62 -28.31
N ALA A 122 3.20 -0.86 -29.29
CA ALA A 122 4.27 0.10 -29.08
C ALA A 122 3.92 1.09 -27.96
N GLY A 123 4.70 1.08 -26.86
CA GLY A 123 4.49 1.94 -25.69
C GLY A 123 3.27 1.62 -24.84
N VAL A 124 2.53 0.54 -25.14
CA VAL A 124 1.33 0.17 -24.36
C VAL A 124 1.57 -1.14 -23.63
N TYR A 125 1.41 -1.09 -22.33
CA TYR A 125 1.60 -2.19 -21.41
C TYR A 125 0.29 -2.52 -20.71
N GLN A 126 0.00 -3.82 -20.57
CA GLN A 126 -1.22 -4.32 -19.94
C GLN A 126 -0.89 -5.27 -18.79
N ALA A 127 -1.63 -5.13 -17.70
CA ALA A 127 -1.71 -6.12 -16.63
C ALA A 127 -3.17 -6.49 -16.41
N GLU A 128 -3.43 -7.74 -16.06
CA GLU A 128 -4.77 -8.23 -15.77
C GLU A 128 -4.80 -8.88 -14.38
N LEU A 129 -5.85 -8.60 -13.62
CA LEU A 129 -6.07 -9.09 -12.26
C LEU A 129 -7.51 -9.58 -12.10
N THR A 130 -7.66 -10.65 -11.33
CA THR A 130 -8.97 -11.16 -10.90
C THR A 130 -9.15 -10.94 -9.40
N GLY A 131 -10.40 -10.93 -8.93
CA GLY A 131 -10.70 -10.85 -7.50
C GLY A 131 -10.43 -9.48 -6.86
N VAL A 132 -10.33 -8.42 -7.66
CA VAL A 132 -10.17 -7.05 -7.15
C VAL A 132 -11.55 -6.49 -6.79
N ALA A 133 -11.75 -6.08 -5.52
CA ALA A 133 -12.99 -5.48 -5.09
C ALA A 133 -13.20 -4.08 -5.69
N PRO A 134 -14.44 -3.63 -5.87
CA PRO A 134 -14.74 -2.25 -6.21
C PRO A 134 -14.20 -1.29 -5.14
N GLY A 135 -13.83 -0.08 -5.54
CA GLY A 135 -13.36 0.95 -4.63
C GLY A 135 -12.18 1.76 -5.17
N ASN A 136 -11.58 2.55 -4.28
CA ASN A 136 -10.37 3.31 -4.57
C ASN A 136 -9.15 2.42 -4.50
N TRP A 137 -8.27 2.59 -5.48
CA TRP A 137 -7.01 1.87 -5.57
C TRP A 137 -5.91 2.80 -6.08
N ASP A 138 -4.73 2.67 -5.53
CA ASP A 138 -3.53 3.36 -6.02
C ASP A 138 -2.72 2.39 -6.89
N VAL A 139 -2.57 2.73 -8.16
CA VAL A 139 -1.69 1.99 -9.08
C VAL A 139 -0.33 2.66 -9.07
N LEU A 140 0.69 1.89 -8.71
CA LEU A 140 2.08 2.29 -8.83
C LEU A 140 2.70 1.45 -9.95
N VAL A 141 3.44 2.10 -10.82
CA VAL A 141 4.19 1.43 -11.90
C VAL A 141 5.63 1.92 -11.91
N SER A 142 6.54 1.02 -12.20
CA SER A 142 7.96 1.33 -12.27
C SER A 142 8.64 0.48 -13.34
N ASN A 143 9.81 0.95 -13.80
CA ASN A 143 10.68 0.16 -14.63
C ASN A 143 11.63 -0.65 -13.73
N LYS A 144 11.67 -1.96 -13.93
CA LYS A 144 12.48 -2.87 -13.12
C LYS A 144 13.97 -2.77 -13.45
N THR A 145 14.27 -2.61 -14.73
CA THR A 145 15.64 -2.59 -15.25
C THR A 145 15.87 -1.39 -16.16
N GLY A 146 17.07 -0.85 -16.17
CA GLY A 146 17.45 0.28 -17.02
C GLY A 146 17.09 1.64 -16.43
N ALA A 147 16.52 2.52 -17.25
CA ALA A 147 16.24 3.90 -16.85
C ALA A 147 15.25 3.98 -15.69
N PRO A 148 15.51 4.77 -14.65
CA PRO A 148 14.62 4.91 -13.51
C PRO A 148 13.34 5.63 -13.93
N PHE A 149 12.24 4.94 -13.80
CA PHE A 149 10.92 5.48 -14.06
C PHE A 149 9.92 4.99 -13.02
N GLN A 150 9.12 5.91 -12.52
CA GLN A 150 8.02 5.59 -11.61
C GLN A 150 6.84 6.53 -11.89
N ALA A 151 5.64 5.98 -11.94
CA ALA A 151 4.41 6.75 -12.02
C ALA A 151 3.37 6.15 -11.07
N SER A 152 2.47 6.99 -10.58
CA SER A 152 1.35 6.54 -9.74
C SER A 152 0.08 7.26 -10.13
N ARG A 153 -1.05 6.55 -9.98
CA ARG A 153 -2.38 7.12 -10.20
C ARG A 153 -3.40 6.46 -9.30
N ARG A 154 -4.22 7.28 -8.66
CA ARG A 154 -5.41 6.81 -7.95
C ARG A 154 -6.55 6.57 -8.93
N LEU A 155 -7.15 5.40 -8.84
CA LEU A 155 -8.23 4.95 -9.70
C LEU A 155 -9.43 4.49 -8.88
N TRP A 156 -10.62 4.77 -9.39
CA TRP A 156 -11.86 4.23 -8.86
C TRP A 156 -12.31 3.04 -9.72
N LEU A 157 -12.26 1.84 -9.17
CA LEU A 157 -12.73 0.62 -9.82
C LEU A 157 -14.20 0.39 -9.47
N ARG A 158 -15.05 0.48 -10.46
CA ARG A 158 -16.51 0.24 -10.32
C ARG A 158 -16.85 -1.22 -10.51
#